data_c7eb05e5c6c211c8eee7209daac97db8
#
_entry.id   c7eb05e5c6c211c8eee7209daac97db8
#
_cell.length_a   1.000
_cell.length_b   1.000
_cell.length_c   1.000
_cell.angle_alpha   90.00
_cell.angle_beta   90.00
_cell.angle_gamma   90.00
#
_symmetry.space_group_name_H-M   'P 1'
#
loop_
_entity.id
_entity.type
_entity.pdbx_description
1 polymer ?
#
loop_
_entity_poly.entity_id
_entity_poly.type
_entity_poly.pdbx_seq_one_letter_code
_entity_poly.pdbx_strand_id
1 'polypeptide(L)'
;MKSLRATVLLALLLVGAIGSPAAERAPGASAIASAHPLASEAGNEVLRAGGNAFDAAVAVSAALMVVEPSGSGLLGGGMFLLHRASDGRNIVIDAREVAPRKATRDMFLDAAGNPVRGASTNTALAAGIPGEAAGLALLQSRYGKLKLAQTLQPAIRLARDGFDMYPRLRAGVTGKRAQMSKSAEAAAIWFPNGEPLADGARVKQPQLAQTLETIAKEGIDAFYKGSISKLLVAAVQKMGGIWTAEDLAAYRPIEREPVVGHYRGATIISVPPPSSGGVALVEALNILSGYDLTKTDAVTRKHLIIEAMRRMHRDRAVYLGDPAFTEVPVKRLTDPDYAAGLRTSIRMDRATPSAALESAPDSAAAGMNTTHFSVLDKDGNRVAGTITLNAGFGSGLVIDGTGMLLNNQMDDFSVKPGVPNIYGLIGAAANAIEPGKRMLSSITPTFVESPRGYMIVGSPGGSLITGMVLLATLNWVDGMSAAQIVAAPRIHHQYQPDTLTYETDALTADEVAELKRRGHDLRTRDSFGNLQVVMFDAATGKVSSASDPRGIGTAGLY
;
A
#
# COMPACT_ATOMS: atom_id res chain seq x y z
N MET A 1 4.65 83.92 -35.21
CA MET A 1 5.82 83.12 -34.86
C MET A 1 5.58 82.59 -33.42
N LYS A 2 5.06 81.39 -33.27
CA LYS A 2 4.68 80.76 -31.96
C LYS A 2 5.50 79.51 -31.79
N SER A 3 6.33 79.45 -30.75
CA SER A 3 7.15 78.32 -30.37
C SER A 3 6.31 77.25 -29.69
N LEU A 4 6.37 76.03 -30.21
CA LEU A 4 5.75 74.85 -29.62
C LEU A 4 6.76 74.20 -28.65
N ARG A 5 6.43 74.10 -27.36
CA ARG A 5 7.20 73.36 -26.37
C ARG A 5 6.68 71.91 -26.35
N ALA A 6 7.52 70.95 -26.69
CA ALA A 6 7.26 69.54 -26.55
C ALA A 6 7.57 69.12 -25.11
N THR A 7 6.57 68.63 -24.40
CA THR A 7 6.68 67.99 -23.06
C THR A 7 6.89 66.50 -23.28
N VAL A 8 8.11 66.02 -22.95
CA VAL A 8 8.42 64.55 -22.94
C VAL A 8 7.95 63.96 -21.62
N LEU A 9 6.94 63.10 -21.68
CA LEU A 9 6.48 62.29 -20.55
C LEU A 9 7.37 61.06 -20.42
N LEU A 10 8.18 60.99 -19.35
CA LEU A 10 9.01 59.85 -19.00
C LEU A 10 8.14 58.85 -18.24
N ALA A 11 7.68 57.80 -18.93
CA ALA A 11 6.99 56.69 -18.29
C ALA A 11 8.02 55.74 -17.65
N LEU A 12 8.14 55.76 -16.32
CA LEU A 12 8.87 54.73 -15.56
C LEU A 12 8.10 53.41 -15.63
N LEU A 13 8.60 52.46 -16.40
CA LEU A 13 8.22 51.07 -16.35
C LEU A 13 8.80 50.44 -15.06
N LEU A 14 7.99 50.34 -14.03
CA LEU A 14 8.25 49.40 -12.92
C LEU A 14 8.10 47.96 -13.45
N VAL A 15 9.20 47.38 -13.89
CA VAL A 15 9.30 45.94 -14.10
C VAL A 15 9.35 45.31 -12.70
N GLY A 16 8.18 44.88 -12.20
CA GLY A 16 8.12 44.03 -11.03
C GLY A 16 8.98 42.80 -11.26
N ALA A 17 10.04 42.65 -10.50
CA ALA A 17 10.79 41.39 -10.45
C ALA A 17 9.83 40.29 -9.99
N ILE A 18 9.33 39.51 -10.96
CA ILE A 18 8.73 38.23 -10.69
C ILE A 18 9.88 37.41 -10.12
N GLY A 19 9.94 37.29 -8.79
CA GLY A 19 10.91 36.45 -8.11
C GLY A 19 10.79 35.05 -8.71
N SER A 20 11.86 34.58 -9.35
CA SER A 20 11.97 33.17 -9.71
C SER A 20 11.61 32.34 -8.47
N PRO A 21 10.77 31.33 -8.57
CA PRO A 21 10.55 30.43 -7.44
C PRO A 21 11.93 30.00 -6.96
N ALA A 22 12.20 30.15 -5.66
CA ALA A 22 13.46 29.72 -5.08
C ALA A 22 13.60 28.23 -5.47
N ALA A 23 14.73 27.89 -6.11
CA ALA A 23 14.99 26.51 -6.50
C ALA A 23 14.80 25.63 -5.26
N GLU A 24 13.94 24.64 -5.37
CA GLU A 24 13.65 23.71 -4.26
C GLU A 24 14.99 23.13 -3.77
N ARG A 25 15.26 23.25 -2.48
CA ARG A 25 16.54 22.82 -1.92
C ARG A 25 16.64 21.31 -2.04
N ALA A 26 17.72 20.82 -2.63
CA ALA A 26 17.93 19.38 -2.72
C ALA A 26 18.06 18.74 -1.33
N PRO A 27 17.61 17.48 -1.14
CA PRO A 27 17.78 16.76 0.10
C PRO A 27 19.25 16.63 0.49
N GLY A 28 19.57 16.88 1.78
CA GLY A 28 20.94 16.76 2.29
C GLY A 28 21.45 15.32 2.40
N ALA A 29 20.55 14.34 2.35
CA ALA A 29 20.84 12.91 2.47
C ALA A 29 19.77 12.08 1.74
N SER A 30 20.14 10.87 1.32
CA SER A 30 19.15 9.84 0.97
C SER A 30 18.53 9.25 2.23
N ALA A 31 17.31 8.71 2.14
CA ALA A 31 16.63 8.08 3.26
C ALA A 31 15.83 6.85 2.80
N ILE A 32 15.81 5.83 3.64
CA ILE A 32 14.99 4.63 3.45
C ILE A 32 14.31 4.30 4.76
N ALA A 33 13.01 4.04 4.72
CA ALA A 33 12.25 3.42 5.79
C ALA A 33 11.56 2.17 5.24
N SER A 34 11.78 1.00 5.85
CA SER A 34 11.16 -0.26 5.44
C SER A 34 10.84 -1.16 6.61
N ALA A 35 10.00 -2.16 6.38
CA ALA A 35 9.50 -3.07 7.40
C ALA A 35 10.57 -4.04 7.96
N HIS A 36 11.78 -4.11 7.36
CA HIS A 36 12.85 -4.98 7.81
C HIS A 36 14.24 -4.34 7.65
N PRO A 37 15.15 -4.45 8.65
CA PRO A 37 16.48 -3.83 8.60
C PRO A 37 17.30 -4.24 7.37
N LEU A 38 17.29 -5.54 7.02
CA LEU A 38 18.03 -6.07 5.87
C LEU A 38 17.51 -5.54 4.53
N ALA A 39 16.24 -5.16 4.46
CA ALA A 39 15.70 -4.53 3.26
C ALA A 39 16.12 -3.07 3.14
N SER A 40 16.15 -2.31 4.25
CA SER A 40 16.70 -0.95 4.26
C SER A 40 18.19 -0.97 3.86
N GLU A 41 18.97 -1.94 4.35
CA GLU A 41 20.39 -2.07 3.98
C GLU A 41 20.55 -2.47 2.50
N ALA A 42 19.70 -3.34 1.95
CA ALA A 42 19.72 -3.68 0.52
C ALA A 42 19.54 -2.44 -0.37
N GLY A 43 18.59 -1.56 -0.01
CA GLY A 43 18.41 -0.29 -0.70
C GLY A 43 19.59 0.67 -0.56
N ASN A 44 20.17 0.74 0.64
CA ASN A 44 21.37 1.54 0.92
C ASN A 44 22.59 1.08 0.12
N GLU A 45 22.82 -0.22 0.03
CA GLU A 45 23.89 -0.81 -0.81
C GLU A 45 23.76 -0.34 -2.27
N VAL A 46 22.54 -0.35 -2.81
CA VAL A 46 22.26 0.09 -4.18
C VAL A 46 22.47 1.59 -4.36
N LEU A 47 22.08 2.41 -3.39
CA LEU A 47 22.37 3.87 -3.41
C LEU A 47 23.88 4.13 -3.39
N ARG A 48 24.65 3.42 -2.55
CA ARG A 48 26.13 3.52 -2.51
C ARG A 48 26.79 3.08 -3.81
N ALA A 49 26.19 2.14 -4.53
CA ALA A 49 26.66 1.68 -5.84
C ALA A 49 26.34 2.67 -6.99
N GLY A 50 25.78 3.84 -6.69
CA GLY A 50 25.44 4.88 -7.67
C GLY A 50 24.02 4.78 -8.23
N GLY A 51 23.17 3.92 -7.67
CA GLY A 51 21.74 3.85 -7.96
C GLY A 51 20.98 5.07 -7.46
N ASN A 52 19.77 5.26 -7.96
CA ASN A 52 18.83 6.28 -7.52
C ASN A 52 17.72 5.69 -6.62
N ALA A 53 16.73 6.49 -6.22
CA ALA A 53 15.62 6.02 -5.40
C ALA A 53 14.83 4.87 -6.04
N PHE A 54 14.74 4.83 -7.37
CA PHE A 54 14.01 3.79 -8.11
C PHE A 54 14.78 2.47 -8.08
N ASP A 55 16.10 2.50 -8.23
CA ASP A 55 16.97 1.33 -8.06
C ASP A 55 16.90 0.79 -6.62
N ALA A 56 16.96 1.69 -5.63
CA ALA A 56 16.85 1.33 -4.23
C ALA A 56 15.49 0.71 -3.90
N ALA A 57 14.40 1.22 -4.48
CA ALA A 57 13.06 0.67 -4.31
C ALA A 57 12.95 -0.78 -4.83
N VAL A 58 13.60 -1.09 -5.96
CA VAL A 58 13.67 -2.47 -6.48
C VAL A 58 14.42 -3.38 -5.50
N ALA A 59 15.56 -2.93 -4.98
CA ALA A 59 16.37 -3.72 -4.04
C ALA A 59 15.64 -3.94 -2.70
N VAL A 60 14.98 -2.89 -2.16
CA VAL A 60 14.16 -2.98 -0.94
C VAL A 60 13.01 -3.97 -1.13
N SER A 61 12.26 -3.84 -2.24
CA SER A 61 11.15 -4.73 -2.56
C SER A 61 11.62 -6.19 -2.67
N ALA A 62 12.68 -6.44 -3.46
CA ALA A 62 13.24 -7.79 -3.63
C ALA A 62 13.77 -8.37 -2.31
N ALA A 63 14.39 -7.56 -1.44
CA ALA A 63 14.83 -8.01 -0.13
C ALA A 63 13.66 -8.33 0.81
N LEU A 64 12.59 -7.50 0.83
CA LEU A 64 11.38 -7.76 1.63
C LEU A 64 10.72 -9.09 1.26
N MET A 65 10.68 -9.46 -0.03
CA MET A 65 10.15 -10.77 -0.46
C MET A 65 10.90 -11.95 0.18
N VAL A 66 12.17 -11.77 0.49
CA VAL A 66 13.02 -12.81 1.10
C VAL A 66 12.87 -12.80 2.62
N VAL A 67 13.00 -11.62 3.25
CA VAL A 67 13.12 -11.52 4.71
C VAL A 67 11.78 -11.27 5.42
N GLU A 68 10.75 -10.84 4.70
CA GLU A 68 9.37 -10.66 5.18
C GLU A 68 8.34 -11.34 4.24
N PRO A 69 8.49 -12.66 3.97
CA PRO A 69 7.63 -13.38 3.02
C PRO A 69 6.16 -13.44 3.45
N SER A 70 5.84 -13.00 4.66
CA SER A 70 4.47 -12.81 5.12
C SER A 70 3.79 -11.62 4.45
N GLY A 71 4.54 -10.60 4.03
CA GLY A 71 4.03 -9.35 3.51
C GLY A 71 3.98 -9.27 1.99
N SER A 72 4.94 -9.90 1.28
CA SER A 72 5.11 -9.75 -0.16
C SER A 72 5.83 -10.93 -0.81
N GLY A 73 5.88 -10.96 -2.15
CA GLY A 73 6.57 -11.99 -2.92
C GLY A 73 6.44 -11.76 -4.43
N LEU A 74 7.31 -12.39 -5.22
CA LEU A 74 7.31 -12.29 -6.69
C LEU A 74 5.98 -12.69 -7.34
N LEU A 75 5.23 -13.61 -6.70
CA LEU A 75 3.90 -14.01 -7.16
C LEU A 75 2.78 -13.11 -6.63
N GLY A 76 3.10 -11.95 -6.06
CA GLY A 76 2.16 -10.94 -5.62
C GLY A 76 2.04 -9.77 -6.59
N GLY A 77 1.64 -8.63 -6.03
CA GLY A 77 1.56 -7.36 -6.73
C GLY A 77 1.58 -6.17 -5.79
N GLY A 78 1.42 -4.99 -6.35
CA GLY A 78 1.47 -3.76 -5.57
C GLY A 78 1.27 -2.52 -6.41
N MET A 79 1.47 -1.37 -5.77
CA MET A 79 1.56 -0.08 -6.45
C MET A 79 2.73 0.73 -5.92
N PHE A 80 3.40 1.41 -6.83
CA PHE A 80 4.52 2.29 -6.55
C PHE A 80 4.15 3.70 -6.97
N LEU A 81 4.09 4.62 -6.02
CA LEU A 81 3.98 6.04 -6.28
C LEU A 81 5.40 6.61 -6.39
N LEU A 82 5.70 7.23 -7.51
CA LEU A 82 7.00 7.77 -7.87
C LEU A 82 6.93 9.28 -8.01
N HIS A 83 7.97 9.97 -7.56
CA HIS A 83 8.27 11.34 -7.97
C HIS A 83 9.62 11.36 -8.69
N ARG A 84 9.64 11.85 -9.92
CA ARG A 84 10.86 12.04 -10.70
C ARG A 84 11.30 13.50 -10.59
N ALA A 85 12.37 13.74 -9.85
CA ALA A 85 12.84 15.09 -9.56
C ALA A 85 13.28 15.88 -10.81
N SER A 86 13.76 15.20 -11.86
CA SER A 86 14.27 15.86 -13.08
C SER A 86 13.21 16.65 -13.85
N ASP A 87 11.93 16.32 -13.71
CA ASP A 87 10.82 17.01 -14.38
C ASP A 87 9.60 17.24 -13.45
N GLY A 88 9.73 16.93 -12.18
CA GLY A 88 8.70 17.15 -11.17
C GLY A 88 7.46 16.23 -11.32
N ARG A 89 7.51 15.18 -12.15
CA ARG A 89 6.34 14.32 -12.42
C ARG A 89 6.11 13.31 -11.32
N ASN A 90 4.85 13.20 -10.92
CA ASN A 90 4.36 12.11 -10.10
C ASN A 90 3.69 11.04 -10.99
N ILE A 91 4.05 9.78 -10.78
CA ILE A 91 3.65 8.65 -11.61
C ILE A 91 3.30 7.48 -10.70
N VAL A 92 2.26 6.71 -11.04
CA VAL A 92 1.93 5.47 -10.35
C VAL A 92 2.22 4.29 -11.26
N ILE A 93 3.04 3.33 -10.81
CA ILE A 93 3.12 2.02 -11.44
C ILE A 93 2.11 1.11 -10.75
N ASP A 94 1.07 0.73 -11.47
CA ASP A 94 0.10 -0.28 -11.08
C ASP A 94 0.60 -1.67 -11.52
N ALA A 95 1.12 -2.39 -10.54
CA ALA A 95 1.56 -3.77 -10.66
C ALA A 95 0.60 -4.73 -9.91
N ARG A 96 -0.69 -4.36 -9.80
CA ARG A 96 -1.72 -5.23 -9.21
C ARG A 96 -1.92 -6.48 -10.06
N GLU A 97 -2.29 -7.55 -9.40
CA GLU A 97 -2.66 -8.81 -10.03
C GLU A 97 -3.91 -8.64 -10.90
N VAL A 98 -4.10 -9.56 -11.84
CA VAL A 98 -5.33 -9.66 -12.63
C VAL A 98 -5.97 -11.03 -12.45
N ALA A 99 -7.29 -11.11 -12.56
CA ALA A 99 -8.01 -12.38 -12.56
C ALA A 99 -7.57 -13.22 -13.78
N PRO A 100 -7.30 -14.52 -13.64
CA PRO A 100 -7.03 -15.41 -14.76
C PRO A 100 -8.17 -15.39 -15.80
N ARG A 101 -7.87 -15.61 -17.06
CA ARG A 101 -8.87 -15.61 -18.15
C ARG A 101 -9.96 -16.68 -17.99
N LYS A 102 -9.68 -17.74 -17.24
CA LYS A 102 -10.66 -18.79 -16.90
C LYS A 102 -11.45 -18.48 -15.62
N ALA A 103 -11.24 -17.34 -14.97
CA ALA A 103 -12.04 -16.96 -13.82
C ALA A 103 -13.50 -16.74 -14.22
N THR A 104 -14.42 -17.11 -13.34
CA THR A 104 -15.85 -16.87 -13.50
C THR A 104 -16.40 -16.11 -12.31
N ARG A 105 -17.53 -15.41 -12.53
CA ARG A 105 -18.19 -14.57 -11.52
C ARG A 105 -18.42 -15.31 -10.20
N ASP A 106 -18.83 -16.56 -10.27
CA ASP A 106 -19.32 -17.35 -9.13
C ASP A 106 -18.36 -18.49 -8.73
N MET A 107 -17.09 -18.44 -9.17
CA MET A 107 -16.10 -19.51 -8.99
C MET A 107 -15.81 -19.88 -7.52
N PHE A 108 -16.20 -19.05 -6.57
CA PHE A 108 -16.04 -19.28 -5.14
C PHE A 108 -17.36 -19.56 -4.42
N LEU A 109 -18.47 -19.74 -5.18
CA LEU A 109 -19.79 -20.09 -4.64
C LEU A 109 -20.08 -21.59 -4.79
N ASP A 110 -20.86 -22.14 -3.88
CA ASP A 110 -21.45 -23.47 -4.02
C ASP A 110 -22.69 -23.44 -4.94
N ALA A 111 -23.27 -24.59 -5.21
CA ALA A 111 -24.45 -24.72 -6.07
C ALA A 111 -25.70 -23.98 -5.53
N ALA A 112 -25.72 -23.63 -4.24
CA ALA A 112 -26.77 -22.84 -3.60
C ALA A 112 -26.46 -21.32 -3.62
N GLY A 113 -25.33 -20.92 -4.20
CA GLY A 113 -24.89 -19.54 -4.28
C GLY A 113 -24.30 -18.99 -2.97
N ASN A 114 -23.82 -19.86 -2.08
CA ASN A 114 -23.15 -19.46 -0.85
C ASN A 114 -21.63 -19.49 -1.02
N PRO A 115 -20.88 -18.55 -0.42
CA PRO A 115 -19.43 -18.57 -0.44
C PRO A 115 -18.85 -19.84 0.19
N VAL A 116 -17.97 -20.53 -0.54
CA VAL A 116 -17.26 -21.70 -0.05
C VAL A 116 -16.11 -21.25 0.85
N ARG A 117 -16.18 -21.62 2.13
CA ARG A 117 -15.18 -21.19 3.13
C ARG A 117 -13.76 -21.57 2.72
N GLY A 118 -12.87 -20.58 2.64
CA GLY A 118 -11.47 -20.76 2.32
C GLY A 118 -11.16 -20.94 0.83
N ALA A 119 -12.16 -21.00 -0.05
CA ALA A 119 -11.91 -21.15 -1.48
C ALA A 119 -11.14 -19.96 -2.06
N SER A 120 -11.50 -18.74 -1.69
CA SER A 120 -10.83 -17.50 -2.11
C SER A 120 -9.51 -17.20 -1.39
N THR A 121 -9.14 -18.01 -0.35
CA THR A 121 -7.97 -17.66 0.50
C THR A 121 -6.92 -18.76 0.61
N ASN A 122 -7.29 -20.05 0.58
CA ASN A 122 -6.40 -21.17 0.93
C ASN A 122 -6.20 -22.19 -0.19
N THR A 123 -6.59 -21.85 -1.40
CA THR A 123 -6.52 -22.71 -2.60
C THR A 123 -5.71 -22.04 -3.71
N ALA A 124 -5.29 -22.80 -4.71
CA ALA A 124 -4.65 -22.26 -5.91
C ALA A 124 -5.62 -21.47 -6.82
N LEU A 125 -6.94 -21.68 -6.68
CA LEU A 125 -7.97 -20.86 -7.34
C LEU A 125 -7.96 -19.40 -6.84
N ALA A 126 -7.51 -19.18 -5.60
CA ALA A 126 -7.43 -17.85 -5.00
C ALA A 126 -6.34 -16.96 -5.62
N ALA A 127 -5.46 -17.51 -6.46
CA ALA A 127 -4.32 -16.78 -6.99
C ALA A 127 -4.67 -15.96 -8.24
N GLY A 128 -4.46 -14.64 -8.15
CA GLY A 128 -4.41 -13.75 -9.30
C GLY A 128 -3.10 -13.89 -10.08
N ILE A 129 -3.09 -13.53 -11.35
CA ILE A 129 -1.87 -13.48 -12.18
C ILE A 129 -0.94 -12.42 -11.62
N PRO A 130 0.30 -12.75 -11.24
CA PRO A 130 1.17 -11.87 -10.48
C PRO A 130 1.66 -10.67 -11.28
N GLY A 131 1.82 -9.55 -10.60
CA GLY A 131 2.27 -8.30 -11.18
C GLY A 131 3.60 -7.75 -10.66
N GLU A 132 3.99 -8.14 -9.44
CA GLU A 132 5.13 -7.58 -8.74
C GLU A 132 6.43 -7.64 -9.56
N ALA A 133 6.78 -8.81 -10.10
CA ALA A 133 8.00 -9.00 -10.88
C ALA A 133 8.06 -8.09 -12.12
N ALA A 134 6.93 -7.89 -12.82
CA ALA A 134 6.82 -6.99 -13.97
C ALA A 134 6.88 -5.51 -13.54
N GLY A 135 6.28 -5.17 -12.40
CA GLY A 135 6.34 -3.83 -11.82
C GLY A 135 7.77 -3.42 -11.50
N LEU A 136 8.54 -4.30 -10.84
CA LEU A 136 9.95 -4.06 -10.54
C LEU A 136 10.80 -3.91 -11.80
N ALA A 137 10.57 -4.76 -12.80
CA ALA A 137 11.28 -4.67 -14.08
C ALA A 137 10.98 -3.36 -14.82
N LEU A 138 9.70 -2.89 -14.81
CA LEU A 138 9.33 -1.61 -15.38
C LEU A 138 9.97 -0.45 -14.62
N LEU A 139 9.89 -0.45 -13.28
CA LEU A 139 10.50 0.55 -12.42
C LEU A 139 12.00 0.66 -12.70
N GLN A 140 12.69 -0.50 -12.74
CA GLN A 140 14.12 -0.56 -13.02
C GLN A 140 14.47 -0.04 -14.41
N SER A 141 13.83 -0.56 -15.45
CA SER A 141 14.23 -0.29 -16.84
C SER A 141 13.91 1.14 -17.28
N ARG A 142 12.87 1.77 -16.71
CA ARG A 142 12.39 3.08 -17.14
C ARG A 142 12.89 4.23 -16.28
N TYR A 143 13.17 3.98 -15.01
CA TYR A 143 13.51 5.00 -14.02
C TYR A 143 14.84 4.76 -13.31
N GLY A 144 15.32 3.53 -13.24
CA GLY A 144 16.60 3.17 -12.62
C GLY A 144 17.82 3.60 -13.44
N LYS A 145 18.95 3.71 -12.75
CA LYS A 145 20.28 3.97 -13.33
C LYS A 145 21.10 2.68 -13.49
N LEU A 146 20.82 1.67 -12.67
CA LEU A 146 21.54 0.39 -12.65
C LEU A 146 20.79 -0.66 -13.48
N LYS A 147 21.43 -1.83 -13.68
CA LYS A 147 20.78 -2.99 -14.30
C LYS A 147 20.00 -3.77 -13.25
N LEU A 148 18.88 -4.41 -13.63
CA LEU A 148 18.08 -5.26 -12.75
C LEU A 148 18.92 -6.33 -12.05
N ALA A 149 19.91 -6.91 -12.74
CA ALA A 149 20.84 -7.86 -12.16
C ALA A 149 21.63 -7.31 -10.97
N GLN A 150 21.94 -6.01 -10.96
CA GLN A 150 22.67 -5.36 -9.85
C GLN A 150 21.73 -5.10 -8.66
N THR A 151 20.53 -4.61 -8.91
CA THR A 151 19.56 -4.29 -7.86
C THR A 151 18.98 -5.52 -7.18
N LEU A 152 18.98 -6.70 -7.84
CA LEU A 152 18.54 -7.96 -7.24
C LEU A 152 19.63 -8.66 -6.40
N GLN A 153 20.92 -8.27 -6.51
CA GLN A 153 22.02 -8.96 -5.81
C GLN A 153 21.87 -9.04 -4.29
N PRO A 154 21.43 -7.98 -3.57
CA PRO A 154 21.22 -8.08 -2.12
C PRO A 154 20.20 -9.15 -1.77
N ALA A 155 19.08 -9.22 -2.48
CA ALA A 155 18.01 -10.21 -2.26
C ALA A 155 18.49 -11.64 -2.58
N ILE A 156 19.25 -11.81 -3.67
CA ILE A 156 19.86 -13.12 -4.03
C ILE A 156 20.76 -13.62 -2.90
N ARG A 157 21.64 -12.76 -2.36
CA ARG A 157 22.50 -13.13 -1.23
C ARG A 157 21.70 -13.47 0.02
N LEU A 158 20.69 -12.67 0.36
CA LEU A 158 19.82 -12.93 1.52
C LEU A 158 19.08 -14.27 1.38
N ALA A 159 18.61 -14.62 0.19
CA ALA A 159 17.94 -15.89 -0.05
C ALA A 159 18.92 -17.07 0.00
N ARG A 160 20.11 -16.94 -0.60
CA ARG A 160 21.12 -17.99 -0.69
C ARG A 160 21.85 -18.22 0.63
N ASP A 161 22.37 -17.14 1.23
CA ASP A 161 23.23 -17.21 2.42
C ASP A 161 22.40 -17.20 3.70
N GLY A 162 21.13 -16.72 3.59
CA GLY A 162 20.10 -16.73 4.62
C GLY A 162 20.09 -15.49 5.52
N PHE A 163 19.11 -15.46 6.39
CA PHE A 163 18.91 -14.47 7.46
C PHE A 163 18.38 -15.17 8.72
N ASP A 164 18.36 -14.49 9.86
CA ASP A 164 17.97 -15.11 11.12
C ASP A 164 16.46 -15.08 11.30
N MET A 165 15.85 -16.21 11.67
CA MET A 165 14.44 -16.32 12.02
C MET A 165 14.11 -15.38 13.18
N TYR A 166 13.00 -14.67 13.10
CA TYR A 166 12.51 -13.77 14.15
C TYR A 166 11.10 -14.14 14.59
N PRO A 167 10.67 -13.78 15.83
CA PRO A 167 9.44 -14.28 16.46
C PRO A 167 8.18 -14.05 15.63
N ARG A 168 8.03 -12.87 15.01
CA ARG A 168 6.86 -12.54 14.17
C ARG A 168 6.79 -13.44 12.93
N LEU A 169 7.92 -13.67 12.26
CA LEU A 169 7.99 -14.56 11.10
C LEU A 169 7.65 -15.99 11.50
N ARG A 170 8.23 -16.48 12.59
CA ARG A 170 7.97 -17.82 13.13
C ARG A 170 6.49 -18.03 13.45
N ALA A 171 5.86 -17.07 14.14
CA ALA A 171 4.42 -17.12 14.43
C ALA A 171 3.56 -17.19 13.14
N GLY A 172 3.91 -16.38 12.13
CA GLY A 172 3.23 -16.39 10.84
C GLY A 172 3.40 -17.71 10.08
N VAL A 173 4.61 -18.25 10.02
CA VAL A 173 4.93 -19.55 9.42
C VAL A 173 4.14 -20.65 10.13
N THR A 174 4.10 -20.64 11.47
CA THR A 174 3.31 -21.60 12.29
C THR A 174 1.83 -21.56 11.91
N GLY A 175 1.27 -20.37 11.73
CA GLY A 175 -0.13 -20.18 11.33
C GLY A 175 -0.46 -20.69 9.91
N LYS A 176 0.55 -20.86 9.05
CA LYS A 176 0.40 -21.37 7.67
C LYS A 176 0.96 -22.79 7.46
N ARG A 177 1.32 -23.49 8.56
CA ARG A 177 1.94 -24.82 8.52
C ARG A 177 1.19 -25.80 7.61
N ALA A 178 -0.12 -25.91 7.75
CA ALA A 178 -0.94 -26.87 6.99
C ALA A 178 -0.85 -26.66 5.46
N GLN A 179 -0.70 -25.41 5.00
CA GLN A 179 -0.58 -25.10 3.57
C GLN A 179 0.88 -25.23 3.11
N MET A 180 1.84 -24.64 3.84
CA MET A 180 3.25 -24.63 3.47
C MET A 180 3.86 -26.04 3.46
N SER A 181 3.44 -26.93 4.37
CA SER A 181 3.95 -28.31 4.44
C SER A 181 3.45 -29.20 3.29
N LYS A 182 2.58 -28.72 2.39
CA LYS A 182 2.24 -29.44 1.15
C LYS A 182 3.39 -29.44 0.15
N SER A 183 4.31 -28.47 0.22
CA SER A 183 5.56 -28.42 -0.50
C SER A 183 6.65 -29.08 0.36
N ALA A 184 7.31 -30.11 -0.18
CA ALA A 184 8.42 -30.76 0.51
C ALA A 184 9.62 -29.80 0.69
N GLU A 185 9.86 -28.92 -0.28
CA GLU A 185 10.92 -27.90 -0.24
C GLU A 185 10.62 -26.86 0.86
N ALA A 186 9.38 -26.37 0.93
CA ALA A 186 8.98 -25.43 1.97
C ALA A 186 9.00 -26.08 3.36
N ALA A 187 8.58 -27.35 3.48
CA ALA A 187 8.64 -28.08 4.73
C ALA A 187 10.08 -28.24 5.23
N ALA A 188 11.03 -28.52 4.34
CA ALA A 188 12.44 -28.64 4.70
C ALA A 188 13.06 -27.32 5.20
N ILE A 189 12.60 -26.18 4.69
CA ILE A 189 13.08 -24.84 5.09
C ILE A 189 12.42 -24.37 6.39
N TRP A 190 11.08 -24.42 6.44
CA TRP A 190 10.31 -23.76 7.49
C TRP A 190 9.96 -24.66 8.67
N PHE A 191 9.96 -25.98 8.45
CA PHE A 191 9.56 -27.00 9.43
C PHE A 191 10.56 -28.17 9.48
N PRO A 192 11.88 -27.93 9.64
CA PRO A 192 12.82 -29.01 9.78
C PRO A 192 12.41 -29.88 10.97
N ASN A 193 12.41 -31.23 10.77
CA ASN A 193 11.90 -32.20 11.75
C ASN A 193 10.40 -32.03 12.12
N GLY A 194 9.62 -31.39 11.26
CA GLY A 194 8.19 -31.18 11.45
C GLY A 194 7.81 -29.99 12.35
N GLU A 195 8.77 -29.26 12.94
CA GLU A 195 8.52 -28.12 13.80
C GLU A 195 9.00 -26.80 13.15
N PRO A 196 8.35 -25.64 13.45
CA PRO A 196 8.80 -24.35 12.95
C PRO A 196 10.25 -24.07 13.34
N LEU A 197 11.03 -23.57 12.39
CA LEU A 197 12.41 -23.18 12.62
C LEU A 197 12.49 -22.22 13.82
N ALA A 198 13.44 -22.46 14.75
CA ALA A 198 13.58 -21.70 15.98
C ALA A 198 14.02 -20.25 15.72
N ASP A 199 13.67 -19.33 16.64
CA ASP A 199 14.14 -17.94 16.60
C ASP A 199 15.67 -17.91 16.63
N GLY A 200 16.27 -17.03 15.81
CA GLY A 200 17.73 -16.94 15.62
C GLY A 200 18.33 -18.02 14.70
N ALA A 201 17.58 -19.05 14.32
CA ALA A 201 18.06 -20.04 13.38
C ALA A 201 18.11 -19.47 11.94
N ARG A 202 19.09 -19.94 11.15
CA ARG A 202 19.37 -19.43 9.80
C ARG A 202 18.34 -19.92 8.79
N VAL A 203 17.54 -19.02 8.23
CA VAL A 203 16.59 -19.30 7.14
C VAL A 203 17.32 -19.15 5.81
N LYS A 204 17.40 -20.23 5.03
CA LYS A 204 17.94 -20.22 3.66
C LYS A 204 16.86 -20.63 2.69
N GLN A 205 16.76 -19.93 1.57
CA GLN A 205 15.74 -20.13 0.52
C GLN A 205 16.42 -20.37 -0.84
N PRO A 206 17.10 -21.53 -1.02
CA PRO A 206 17.95 -21.75 -2.20
C PRO A 206 17.18 -21.73 -3.52
N GLN A 207 15.95 -22.23 -3.56
CA GLN A 207 15.12 -22.19 -4.77
C GLN A 207 14.71 -20.76 -5.14
N LEU A 208 14.39 -19.93 -4.12
CA LEU A 208 14.09 -18.52 -4.35
C LEU A 208 15.34 -17.77 -4.84
N ALA A 209 16.52 -18.07 -4.30
CA ALA A 209 17.78 -17.52 -4.79
C ALA A 209 17.99 -17.86 -6.27
N GLN A 210 17.81 -19.12 -6.65
CA GLN A 210 17.92 -19.57 -8.05
C GLN A 210 16.90 -18.88 -8.97
N THR A 211 15.67 -18.67 -8.51
CA THR A 211 14.64 -17.93 -9.25
C THR A 211 15.07 -16.48 -9.50
N LEU A 212 15.56 -15.79 -8.46
CA LEU A 212 16.06 -14.41 -8.58
C LEU A 212 17.31 -14.33 -9.48
N GLU A 213 18.24 -15.30 -9.40
CA GLU A 213 19.41 -15.40 -10.27
C GLU A 213 19.01 -15.60 -11.74
N THR A 214 18.00 -16.42 -12.00
CA THR A 214 17.44 -16.63 -13.35
C THR A 214 16.87 -15.33 -13.92
N ILE A 215 16.07 -14.59 -13.12
CA ILE A 215 15.52 -13.28 -13.53
C ILE A 215 16.66 -12.27 -13.76
N ALA A 216 17.67 -12.26 -12.90
CA ALA A 216 18.81 -11.35 -13.01
C ALA A 216 19.63 -11.62 -14.31
N LYS A 217 19.77 -12.88 -14.70
CA LYS A 217 20.55 -13.33 -15.87
C LYS A 217 19.77 -13.22 -17.18
N GLU A 218 18.53 -13.69 -17.19
CA GLU A 218 17.72 -13.88 -18.40
C GLU A 218 16.68 -12.76 -18.61
N GLY A 219 16.53 -11.88 -17.59
CA GLY A 219 15.52 -10.81 -17.62
C GLY A 219 14.13 -11.31 -17.23
N ILE A 220 13.19 -10.37 -17.23
CA ILE A 220 11.82 -10.62 -16.77
C ILE A 220 11.03 -11.58 -17.66
N ASP A 221 11.42 -11.73 -18.91
CA ASP A 221 10.77 -12.68 -19.84
C ASP A 221 10.94 -14.13 -19.37
N ALA A 222 11.99 -14.47 -18.63
CA ALA A 222 12.14 -15.78 -17.97
C ALA A 222 10.93 -16.10 -17.06
N PHE A 223 10.42 -15.08 -16.36
CA PHE A 223 9.30 -15.21 -15.44
C PHE A 223 7.94 -15.32 -16.16
N TYR A 224 7.69 -14.52 -17.20
CA TYR A 224 6.37 -14.44 -17.83
C TYR A 224 6.22 -15.31 -19.08
N LYS A 225 7.32 -15.67 -19.76
CA LYS A 225 7.29 -16.40 -21.05
C LYS A 225 8.28 -17.56 -21.12
N GLY A 226 9.27 -17.59 -20.21
CA GLY A 226 10.38 -18.53 -20.24
C GLY A 226 10.22 -19.77 -19.36
N SER A 227 11.33 -20.21 -18.78
CA SER A 227 11.41 -21.43 -17.97
C SER A 227 10.57 -21.35 -16.70
N ILE A 228 10.59 -20.19 -16.01
CA ILE A 228 9.83 -19.98 -14.77
C ILE A 228 8.33 -20.06 -15.05
N SER A 229 7.83 -19.43 -16.12
CA SER A 229 6.38 -19.43 -16.43
C SER A 229 5.83 -20.85 -16.65
N LYS A 230 6.62 -21.74 -17.26
CA LYS A 230 6.22 -23.15 -17.48
C LYS A 230 6.06 -23.89 -16.16
N LEU A 231 7.01 -23.69 -15.22
CA LEU A 231 6.93 -24.28 -13.87
C LEU A 231 5.72 -23.74 -13.11
N LEU A 232 5.48 -22.43 -13.15
CA LEU A 232 4.36 -21.78 -12.47
C LEU A 232 3.02 -22.33 -12.94
N VAL A 233 2.79 -22.36 -14.27
CA VAL A 233 1.53 -22.85 -14.83
C VAL A 233 1.29 -24.31 -14.47
N ALA A 234 2.30 -25.17 -14.66
CA ALA A 234 2.19 -26.59 -14.34
C ALA A 234 1.89 -26.84 -12.86
N ALA A 235 2.59 -26.13 -11.94
CA ALA A 235 2.40 -26.29 -10.51
C ALA A 235 1.03 -25.76 -10.07
N VAL A 236 0.61 -24.58 -10.51
CA VAL A 236 -0.69 -23.99 -10.16
C VAL A 236 -1.84 -24.89 -10.64
N GLN A 237 -1.76 -25.42 -11.87
CA GLN A 237 -2.76 -26.35 -12.40
C GLN A 237 -2.79 -27.67 -11.62
N LYS A 238 -1.62 -28.23 -11.28
CA LYS A 238 -1.53 -29.44 -10.44
C LYS A 238 -2.20 -29.26 -9.06
N MET A 239 -2.15 -28.03 -8.52
CA MET A 239 -2.80 -27.67 -7.25
C MET A 239 -4.28 -27.29 -7.41
N GLY A 240 -4.88 -27.43 -8.61
CA GLY A 240 -6.27 -27.10 -8.91
C GLY A 240 -6.53 -25.63 -9.25
N GLY A 241 -5.49 -24.83 -9.52
CA GLY A 241 -5.64 -23.49 -10.05
C GLY A 241 -5.87 -23.43 -11.56
N ILE A 242 -6.12 -22.26 -12.09
CA ILE A 242 -6.62 -22.06 -13.47
C ILE A 242 -5.72 -21.21 -14.36
N TRP A 243 -4.48 -20.92 -13.93
CA TRP A 243 -3.54 -20.14 -14.74
C TRP A 243 -3.20 -20.84 -16.06
N THR A 244 -2.96 -20.01 -17.09
CA THR A 244 -2.45 -20.48 -18.39
C THR A 244 -1.16 -19.75 -18.75
N ALA A 245 -0.41 -20.27 -19.73
CA ALA A 245 0.79 -19.60 -20.22
C ALA A 245 0.45 -18.24 -20.87
N GLU A 246 -0.71 -18.14 -21.51
CA GLU A 246 -1.22 -16.93 -22.13
C GLU A 246 -1.57 -15.86 -21.10
N ASP A 247 -2.05 -16.25 -19.90
CA ASP A 247 -2.32 -15.32 -18.80
C ASP A 247 -1.04 -14.63 -18.37
N LEU A 248 0.01 -15.41 -18.10
CA LEU A 248 1.32 -14.86 -17.73
C LEU A 248 1.94 -14.01 -18.85
N ALA A 249 1.97 -14.53 -20.07
CA ALA A 249 2.56 -13.84 -21.22
C ALA A 249 1.84 -12.51 -21.56
N ALA A 250 0.55 -12.40 -21.26
CA ALA A 250 -0.26 -11.21 -21.51
C ALA A 250 -0.16 -10.15 -20.41
N TYR A 251 0.29 -10.49 -19.21
CA TYR A 251 0.35 -9.55 -18.08
C TYR A 251 1.24 -8.33 -18.42
N ARG A 252 0.75 -7.14 -18.08
CA ARG A 252 1.51 -5.86 -18.19
C ARG A 252 1.20 -4.99 -16.98
N PRO A 253 2.21 -4.40 -16.33
CA PRO A 253 2.01 -3.30 -15.40
C PRO A 253 1.54 -2.06 -16.15
N ILE A 254 0.83 -1.16 -15.48
CA ILE A 254 0.25 0.05 -16.07
C ILE A 254 0.81 1.28 -15.37
N GLU A 255 1.27 2.27 -16.14
CA GLU A 255 1.51 3.61 -15.60
C GLU A 255 0.19 4.38 -15.54
N ARG A 256 -0.08 5.00 -14.38
CA ARG A 256 -1.29 5.78 -14.13
C ARG A 256 -0.94 7.16 -13.60
N GLU A 257 -1.81 8.13 -13.85
CA GLU A 257 -1.77 9.41 -13.16
C GLU A 257 -2.26 9.23 -11.71
N PRO A 258 -1.62 9.88 -10.71
CA PRO A 258 -2.05 9.80 -9.32
C PRO A 258 -3.38 10.54 -9.10
N VAL A 259 -4.06 10.19 -8.02
CA VAL A 259 -5.12 11.02 -7.44
C VAL A 259 -4.47 12.14 -6.63
N VAL A 260 -4.96 13.37 -6.85
CA VAL A 260 -4.47 14.58 -6.16
C VAL A 260 -5.64 15.22 -5.40
N GLY A 261 -5.38 15.60 -4.16
CA GLY A 261 -6.30 16.35 -3.30
C GLY A 261 -5.58 17.43 -2.50
N HIS A 262 -6.34 18.25 -1.78
CA HIS A 262 -5.78 19.33 -0.97
C HIS A 262 -6.41 19.35 0.42
N TYR A 263 -5.58 19.61 1.44
CA TYR A 263 -6.05 19.73 2.81
C TYR A 263 -5.16 20.71 3.59
N ARG A 264 -5.74 21.82 4.09
CA ARG A 264 -5.08 22.82 4.93
C ARG A 264 -3.72 23.28 4.38
N GLY A 265 -3.65 23.59 3.09
CA GLY A 265 -2.43 24.04 2.41
C GLY A 265 -1.44 22.95 2.04
N ALA A 266 -1.76 21.68 2.33
CA ALA A 266 -1.02 20.54 1.84
C ALA A 266 -1.66 19.97 0.56
N THR A 267 -0.82 19.50 -0.37
CA THR A 267 -1.19 18.68 -1.52
C THR A 267 -1.00 17.22 -1.16
N ILE A 268 -2.02 16.41 -1.38
CA ILE A 268 -2.02 14.97 -1.15
C ILE A 268 -1.97 14.26 -2.50
N ILE A 269 -0.96 13.45 -2.73
CA ILE A 269 -0.73 12.71 -3.97
C ILE A 269 -0.71 11.24 -3.62
N SER A 270 -1.64 10.46 -4.19
CA SER A 270 -1.78 9.04 -3.86
C SER A 270 -2.24 8.21 -5.05
N VAL A 271 -2.39 6.92 -4.88
CA VAL A 271 -2.69 5.98 -5.97
C VAL A 271 -4.16 6.04 -6.41
N PRO A 272 -4.42 5.91 -7.73
CA PRO A 272 -5.77 5.82 -8.29
C PRO A 272 -6.33 4.39 -8.19
N PRO A 273 -7.62 4.17 -8.57
CA PRO A 273 -8.14 2.83 -8.82
C PRO A 273 -7.28 2.04 -9.83
N PRO A 274 -7.12 0.71 -9.63
CA PRO A 274 -7.91 -0.18 -8.79
C PRO A 274 -7.49 -0.22 -7.30
N SER A 275 -6.82 0.80 -6.75
CA SER A 275 -6.80 0.98 -5.30
C SER A 275 -7.82 2.04 -4.88
N SER A 276 -8.51 1.75 -3.78
CA SER A 276 -9.41 2.72 -3.14
C SER A 276 -8.65 3.81 -2.38
N GLY A 277 -7.37 3.55 -2.07
CA GLY A 277 -6.62 4.30 -1.07
C GLY A 277 -6.58 5.81 -1.29
N GLY A 278 -6.17 6.25 -2.49
CA GLY A 278 -6.06 7.68 -2.78
C GLY A 278 -7.42 8.40 -2.83
N VAL A 279 -8.41 7.77 -3.45
CA VAL A 279 -9.78 8.34 -3.53
C VAL A 279 -10.38 8.49 -2.15
N ALA A 280 -10.36 7.43 -1.34
CA ALA A 280 -10.92 7.43 0.01
C ALA A 280 -10.18 8.40 0.95
N LEU A 281 -8.84 8.50 0.82
CA LEU A 281 -8.03 9.46 1.59
C LEU A 281 -8.44 10.90 1.28
N VAL A 282 -8.54 11.26 0.00
CA VAL A 282 -8.93 12.62 -0.43
C VAL A 282 -10.37 12.92 -0.01
N GLU A 283 -11.29 11.98 -0.16
CA GLU A 283 -12.69 12.13 0.30
C GLU A 283 -12.76 12.41 1.81
N ALA A 284 -12.06 11.61 2.63
CA ALA A 284 -12.05 11.81 4.08
C ALA A 284 -11.47 13.17 4.46
N LEU A 285 -10.38 13.60 3.82
CA LEU A 285 -9.78 14.92 4.04
C LEU A 285 -10.72 16.06 3.61
N ASN A 286 -11.43 15.91 2.49
CA ASN A 286 -12.45 16.87 2.05
C ASN A 286 -13.63 16.94 3.03
N ILE A 287 -14.07 15.81 3.62
CA ILE A 287 -15.06 15.81 4.70
C ILE A 287 -14.54 16.61 5.89
N LEU A 288 -13.31 16.33 6.33
CA LEU A 288 -12.70 16.98 7.49
C LEU A 288 -12.36 18.46 7.25
N SER A 289 -12.17 18.89 6.01
CA SER A 289 -11.89 20.30 5.67
C SER A 289 -13.02 21.27 6.06
N GLY A 290 -14.25 20.78 6.22
CA GLY A 290 -15.39 21.57 6.70
C GLY A 290 -15.38 21.88 8.20
N TYR A 291 -14.39 21.37 8.94
CA TYR A 291 -14.28 21.55 10.39
C TYR A 291 -12.91 22.13 10.77
N ASP A 292 -12.88 23.05 11.71
CA ASP A 292 -11.61 23.49 12.31
C ASP A 292 -11.21 22.55 13.44
N LEU A 293 -10.52 21.46 13.05
CA LEU A 293 -10.09 20.43 14.01
C LEU A 293 -9.12 20.95 15.10
N THR A 294 -8.55 22.15 14.94
CA THR A 294 -7.67 22.75 15.98
C THR A 294 -8.47 23.39 17.11
N LYS A 295 -9.75 23.70 16.86
CA LYS A 295 -10.66 24.30 17.83
C LYS A 295 -11.64 23.30 18.47
N THR A 296 -11.60 22.03 18.05
CA THR A 296 -12.42 20.98 18.65
C THR A 296 -11.73 20.36 19.84
N ASP A 297 -12.50 19.90 20.83
CA ASP A 297 -11.99 19.04 21.88
C ASP A 297 -11.53 17.67 21.32
N ALA A 298 -10.77 16.93 22.10
CA ALA A 298 -10.15 15.68 21.66
C ALA A 298 -11.18 14.61 21.24
N VAL A 299 -12.30 14.50 21.96
CA VAL A 299 -13.38 13.54 21.67
C VAL A 299 -14.09 13.91 20.37
N THR A 300 -14.45 15.18 20.22
CA THR A 300 -15.12 15.69 19.00
C THR A 300 -14.21 15.56 17.79
N ARG A 301 -12.91 15.84 17.91
CA ARG A 301 -11.93 15.59 16.85
C ARG A 301 -11.93 14.12 16.42
N LYS A 302 -11.86 13.20 17.35
CA LYS A 302 -11.87 11.75 17.07
C LYS A 302 -13.20 11.32 16.46
N HIS A 303 -14.32 11.80 16.99
CA HIS A 303 -15.64 11.54 16.45
C HIS A 303 -15.75 11.95 14.96
N LEU A 304 -15.29 13.14 14.60
CA LEU A 304 -15.30 13.62 13.20
C LEU A 304 -14.41 12.76 12.29
N ILE A 305 -13.23 12.33 12.78
CA ILE A 305 -12.35 11.42 12.04
C ILE A 305 -13.04 10.07 11.81
N ILE A 306 -13.72 9.53 12.82
CA ILE A 306 -14.48 8.27 12.71
C ILE A 306 -15.61 8.40 11.69
N GLU A 307 -16.36 9.51 11.71
CA GLU A 307 -17.44 9.77 10.77
C GLU A 307 -16.94 9.94 9.33
N ALA A 308 -15.77 10.54 9.13
CA ALA A 308 -15.11 10.60 7.83
C ALA A 308 -14.66 9.20 7.35
N MET A 309 -14.03 8.42 8.23
CA MET A 309 -13.62 7.03 7.93
C MET A 309 -14.82 6.16 7.55
N ARG A 310 -15.95 6.29 8.25
CA ARG A 310 -17.19 5.57 7.97
C ARG A 310 -17.67 5.84 6.54
N ARG A 311 -17.68 7.09 6.10
CA ARG A 311 -18.19 7.51 4.77
C ARG A 311 -17.25 7.10 3.65
N MET A 312 -15.95 7.33 3.79
CA MET A 312 -14.97 6.92 2.77
C MET A 312 -14.99 5.40 2.53
N HIS A 313 -15.17 4.59 3.59
CA HIS A 313 -15.27 3.14 3.45
C HIS A 313 -16.63 2.68 2.89
N ARG A 314 -17.71 3.40 3.17
CA ARG A 314 -19.00 3.17 2.52
C ARG A 314 -18.89 3.42 1.02
N ASP A 315 -18.32 4.54 0.61
CA ASP A 315 -18.17 4.88 -0.81
C ASP A 315 -17.21 3.95 -1.53
N ARG A 316 -16.15 3.51 -0.84
CA ARG A 316 -15.31 2.41 -1.31
C ARG A 316 -16.13 1.16 -1.66
N ALA A 317 -17.00 0.74 -0.75
CA ALA A 317 -17.78 -0.49 -0.91
C ALA A 317 -18.75 -0.41 -2.10
N VAL A 318 -19.32 0.77 -2.35
CA VAL A 318 -20.38 0.98 -3.36
C VAL A 318 -19.81 1.24 -4.75
N TYR A 319 -18.79 2.10 -4.85
CA TYR A 319 -18.42 2.71 -6.14
C TYR A 319 -17.08 2.21 -6.72
N LEU A 320 -16.17 1.64 -5.90
CA LEU A 320 -14.81 1.41 -6.37
C LEU A 320 -14.58 0.01 -6.94
N GLY A 321 -13.77 -0.05 -7.97
CA GLY A 321 -13.38 -1.24 -8.71
C GLY A 321 -12.29 -0.92 -9.74
N ASP A 322 -12.08 -1.82 -10.71
CA ASP A 322 -11.16 -1.59 -11.81
C ASP A 322 -11.77 -0.66 -12.87
N PRO A 323 -11.18 0.52 -13.13
CA PRO A 323 -11.73 1.48 -14.09
C PRO A 323 -11.71 0.99 -15.55
N ALA A 324 -11.01 -0.08 -15.87
CA ALA A 324 -11.07 -0.72 -17.18
C ALA A 324 -12.34 -1.56 -17.40
N PHE A 325 -13.07 -1.89 -16.32
CA PHE A 325 -14.25 -2.77 -16.34
C PHE A 325 -15.52 -2.11 -15.82
N THR A 326 -15.40 -1.02 -15.05
CA THR A 326 -16.54 -0.31 -14.47
C THR A 326 -16.28 1.19 -14.45
N GLU A 327 -17.33 1.98 -14.57
CA GLU A 327 -17.21 3.41 -14.36
C GLU A 327 -17.00 3.70 -12.87
N VAL A 328 -15.81 4.23 -12.54
CA VAL A 328 -15.45 4.64 -11.18
C VAL A 328 -15.54 6.17 -11.10
N PRO A 329 -16.43 6.73 -10.29
CA PRO A 329 -16.69 8.18 -10.27
C PRO A 329 -15.63 8.93 -9.43
N VAL A 330 -14.34 8.79 -9.79
CA VAL A 330 -13.20 9.37 -9.05
C VAL A 330 -13.39 10.87 -8.85
N LYS A 331 -13.73 11.62 -9.92
CA LYS A 331 -13.92 13.08 -9.84
C LYS A 331 -14.98 13.47 -8.82
N ARG A 332 -16.12 12.76 -8.80
CA ARG A 332 -17.19 12.99 -7.84
C ARG A 332 -16.75 12.71 -6.40
N LEU A 333 -16.11 11.56 -6.16
CA LEU A 333 -15.72 11.14 -4.81
C LEU A 333 -14.61 12.03 -4.21
N THR A 334 -13.79 12.65 -5.07
CA THR A 334 -12.74 13.59 -4.64
C THR A 334 -13.18 15.05 -4.69
N ASP A 335 -14.44 15.34 -5.03
CA ASP A 335 -14.99 16.68 -5.12
C ASP A 335 -15.32 17.25 -3.72
N PRO A 336 -14.85 18.46 -3.39
CA PRO A 336 -15.20 19.13 -2.13
C PRO A 336 -16.69 19.35 -1.91
N ASP A 337 -17.47 19.57 -2.97
CA ASP A 337 -18.93 19.78 -2.88
C ASP A 337 -19.66 18.46 -2.56
N TYR A 338 -19.18 17.33 -3.11
CA TYR A 338 -19.67 16.02 -2.72
C TYR A 338 -19.42 15.76 -1.22
N ALA A 339 -18.21 16.03 -0.75
CA ALA A 339 -17.88 15.91 0.66
C ALA A 339 -18.71 16.89 1.54
N ALA A 340 -19.03 18.08 1.05
CA ALA A 340 -19.95 18.99 1.73
C ALA A 340 -21.34 18.39 1.90
N GLY A 341 -21.85 17.70 0.88
CA GLY A 341 -23.09 16.93 0.97
C GLY A 341 -23.03 15.84 2.04
N LEU A 342 -21.94 15.06 2.09
CA LEU A 342 -21.76 14.02 3.11
C LEU A 342 -21.73 14.59 4.53
N ARG A 343 -21.15 15.79 4.74
CA ARG A 343 -21.10 16.47 6.04
C ARG A 343 -22.49 16.79 6.61
N THR A 344 -23.50 17.03 5.78
CA THR A 344 -24.86 17.40 6.25
C THR A 344 -25.50 16.34 7.14
N SER A 345 -25.08 15.08 7.01
CA SER A 345 -25.55 13.95 7.80
C SER A 345 -24.75 13.73 9.09
N ILE A 346 -23.60 14.40 9.27
CA ILE A 346 -22.77 14.26 10.48
C ILE A 346 -23.37 15.09 11.62
N ARG A 347 -23.60 14.45 12.76
CA ARG A 347 -24.07 15.08 13.99
C ARG A 347 -22.92 15.12 15.00
N MET A 348 -22.74 16.27 15.67
CA MET A 348 -21.64 16.47 16.62
C MET A 348 -21.84 15.69 17.92
N ASP A 349 -23.07 15.40 18.28
CA ASP A 349 -23.50 14.81 19.54
C ASP A 349 -23.78 13.31 19.49
N ARG A 350 -23.80 12.71 18.28
CA ARG A 350 -24.09 11.28 18.09
C ARG A 350 -23.46 10.69 16.84
N ALA A 351 -23.11 9.41 16.91
CA ALA A 351 -22.63 8.62 15.78
C ALA A 351 -23.72 8.40 14.73
N THR A 352 -23.31 8.35 13.47
CA THR A 352 -24.17 7.91 12.37
C THR A 352 -24.13 6.37 12.34
N PRO A 353 -25.25 5.65 12.56
CA PRO A 353 -25.25 4.19 12.37
C PRO A 353 -24.88 3.86 10.92
N SER A 354 -24.01 2.89 10.71
CA SER A 354 -23.59 2.49 9.35
C SER A 354 -24.77 2.05 8.48
N ALA A 355 -25.79 1.41 9.08
CA ALA A 355 -27.02 1.04 8.40
C ALA A 355 -27.83 2.24 7.86
N ALA A 356 -27.65 3.44 8.42
CA ALA A 356 -28.30 4.66 7.92
C ALA A 356 -27.63 5.23 6.65
N LEU A 357 -26.45 4.73 6.28
CA LEU A 357 -25.71 5.11 5.08
C LEU A 357 -25.95 4.18 3.88
N GLU A 358 -26.94 3.32 3.92
CA GLU A 358 -27.34 2.22 3.02
C GLU A 358 -26.94 0.83 3.56
N SER A 359 -27.84 -0.14 3.29
CA SER A 359 -27.76 -1.48 3.92
C SER A 359 -26.64 -2.34 3.34
N ALA A 360 -25.73 -2.79 4.20
CA ALA A 360 -24.87 -3.93 3.96
C ALA A 360 -24.89 -4.86 5.19
N PRO A 361 -24.82 -6.18 5.03
CA PRO A 361 -24.80 -7.12 6.14
C PRO A 361 -23.58 -6.91 7.05
N ASP A 362 -23.73 -7.22 8.32
CA ASP A 362 -22.64 -7.20 9.30
C ASP A 362 -21.52 -8.17 8.92
N SER A 363 -20.28 -7.76 9.11
CA SER A 363 -19.10 -8.54 8.80
C SER A 363 -18.11 -8.59 9.96
N ALA A 364 -17.41 -9.70 10.13
CA ALA A 364 -16.32 -9.84 11.09
C ALA A 364 -14.96 -9.60 10.39
N ALA A 365 -14.14 -8.70 10.91
CA ALA A 365 -12.83 -8.38 10.35
C ALA A 365 -11.71 -9.21 11.00
N ALA A 366 -10.78 -9.73 10.21
CA ALA A 366 -9.54 -10.32 10.69
C ALA A 366 -8.44 -10.20 9.63
N GLY A 367 -7.22 -9.90 10.05
CA GLY A 367 -6.01 -9.97 9.21
C GLY A 367 -5.26 -8.64 9.08
N MET A 368 -3.91 -8.74 9.14
CA MET A 368 -2.96 -7.65 8.83
C MET A 368 -1.82 -8.26 8.04
N ASN A 369 -1.76 -7.97 6.74
CA ASN A 369 -0.66 -8.39 5.89
C ASN A 369 -0.52 -7.43 4.72
N THR A 370 0.63 -7.33 4.17
CA THR A 370 1.11 -6.38 3.17
C THR A 370 2.43 -5.81 3.70
N THR A 371 3.25 -5.21 2.89
CA THR A 371 4.40 -4.45 3.36
C THR A 371 4.50 -3.10 2.64
N HIS A 372 5.15 -2.15 3.29
CA HIS A 372 5.38 -0.81 2.74
C HIS A 372 6.82 -0.37 2.96
N PHE A 373 7.32 0.45 2.03
CA PHE A 373 8.59 1.14 2.15
C PHE A 373 8.54 2.53 1.51
N SER A 374 9.33 3.46 2.08
CA SER A 374 9.51 4.83 1.62
C SER A 374 10.98 5.08 1.32
N VAL A 375 11.29 5.62 0.14
CA VAL A 375 12.66 5.92 -0.33
C VAL A 375 12.74 7.35 -0.86
N LEU A 376 13.84 8.02 -0.52
CA LEU A 376 14.24 9.34 -1.02
C LEU A 376 15.71 9.30 -1.38
N ASP A 377 16.11 9.82 -2.54
CA ASP A 377 17.53 10.03 -2.87
C ASP A 377 17.95 11.51 -2.79
N LYS A 378 19.25 11.74 -2.93
CA LYS A 378 19.84 13.11 -2.88
C LYS A 378 19.44 14.01 -4.03
N ASP A 379 18.98 13.42 -5.14
CA ASP A 379 18.46 14.17 -6.29
C ASP A 379 17.01 14.63 -6.08
N GLY A 380 16.33 14.12 -5.01
CA GLY A 380 14.92 14.40 -4.72
C GLY A 380 13.94 13.41 -5.33
N ASN A 381 14.42 12.36 -6.02
CA ASN A 381 13.51 11.29 -6.46
C ASN A 381 12.93 10.56 -5.25
N ARG A 382 11.65 10.21 -5.33
CA ARG A 382 10.89 9.60 -4.23
C ARG A 382 10.15 8.36 -4.69
N VAL A 383 10.08 7.36 -3.81
CA VAL A 383 9.23 6.18 -4.01
C VAL A 383 8.49 5.86 -2.72
N ALA A 384 7.18 5.71 -2.82
CA ALA A 384 6.35 5.06 -1.83
C ALA A 384 5.83 3.75 -2.45
N GLY A 385 6.29 2.60 -1.97
CA GLY A 385 5.93 1.29 -2.50
C GLY A 385 5.11 0.48 -1.51
N THR A 386 3.93 0.00 -1.90
CA THR A 386 3.11 -0.93 -1.12
C THR A 386 2.88 -2.18 -1.93
N ILE A 387 3.39 -3.30 -1.44
CA ILE A 387 3.44 -4.60 -2.12
C ILE A 387 2.81 -5.70 -1.26
N THR A 388 2.24 -6.73 -1.87
CA THR A 388 1.40 -7.69 -1.14
C THR A 388 1.28 -9.05 -1.84
N LEU A 389 0.96 -10.08 -1.04
CA LEU A 389 0.40 -11.36 -1.48
C LEU A 389 -1.09 -11.47 -1.10
N ASN A 390 -1.72 -10.39 -0.63
CA ASN A 390 -3.00 -10.24 0.07
C ASN A 390 -2.90 -10.70 1.53
N ALA A 391 -3.28 -11.93 1.87
CA ALA A 391 -3.13 -12.44 3.23
C ALA A 391 -1.67 -12.78 3.57
N GLY A 392 -1.36 -12.96 4.86
CA GLY A 392 -0.02 -13.38 5.26
C GLY A 392 0.42 -14.68 4.58
N PHE A 393 1.56 -14.63 3.90
CA PHE A 393 2.06 -15.72 3.05
C PHE A 393 1.09 -16.08 1.90
N GLY A 394 0.22 -15.17 1.49
CA GLY A 394 -0.79 -15.43 0.48
C GLY A 394 -1.69 -16.63 0.82
N SER A 395 -1.86 -17.55 -0.11
CA SER A 395 -2.56 -18.82 0.13
C SER A 395 -1.81 -19.78 1.07
N GLY A 396 -0.51 -19.51 1.32
CA GLY A 396 0.40 -20.43 2.03
C GLY A 396 0.93 -21.58 1.17
N LEU A 397 0.51 -21.66 -0.10
CA LEU A 397 1.01 -22.64 -1.05
C LEU A 397 2.34 -22.17 -1.64
N VAL A 398 3.34 -23.04 -1.67
CA VAL A 398 4.66 -22.79 -2.25
C VAL A 398 4.80 -23.56 -3.56
N ILE A 399 5.37 -22.92 -4.56
CA ILE A 399 5.65 -23.54 -5.85
C ILE A 399 7.01 -24.23 -5.79
N ASP A 400 7.03 -25.56 -5.75
CA ASP A 400 8.25 -26.36 -5.75
C ASP A 400 9.15 -26.00 -6.94
N GLY A 401 10.48 -26.01 -6.74
CA GLY A 401 11.47 -25.62 -7.71
C GLY A 401 11.66 -24.11 -7.88
N THR A 402 10.84 -23.28 -7.22
CA THR A 402 10.92 -21.82 -7.32
C THR A 402 11.08 -21.12 -5.97
N GLY A 403 10.66 -21.76 -4.88
CA GLY A 403 10.61 -21.17 -3.54
C GLY A 403 9.58 -20.05 -3.36
N MET A 404 8.72 -19.80 -4.34
CA MET A 404 7.77 -18.68 -4.33
C MET A 404 6.44 -19.07 -3.69
N LEU A 405 5.95 -18.17 -2.83
CA LEU A 405 4.62 -18.23 -2.22
C LEU A 405 3.54 -17.73 -3.20
N LEU A 406 2.47 -18.49 -3.34
CA LEU A 406 1.35 -18.16 -4.20
C LEU A 406 0.41 -17.16 -3.51
N ASN A 407 0.10 -16.05 -4.17
CA ASN A 407 -0.85 -15.06 -3.68
C ASN A 407 -2.27 -15.65 -3.51
N ASN A 408 -3.12 -14.96 -2.77
CA ASN A 408 -4.55 -15.22 -2.70
C ASN A 408 -5.36 -13.95 -2.96
N GLN A 409 -4.92 -13.18 -3.97
CA GLN A 409 -5.41 -11.85 -4.24
C GLN A 409 -6.83 -11.83 -4.80
N MET A 410 -7.34 -12.95 -5.33
CA MET A 410 -8.72 -13.07 -5.80
C MET A 410 -9.75 -12.84 -4.68
N ASP A 411 -9.36 -12.98 -3.39
CA ASP A 411 -10.19 -12.65 -2.23
C ASP A 411 -10.53 -11.16 -2.10
N ASP A 412 -9.75 -10.28 -2.75
CA ASP A 412 -10.04 -8.85 -2.80
C ASP A 412 -11.23 -8.49 -3.71
N PHE A 413 -11.69 -9.40 -4.57
CA PHE A 413 -12.94 -9.24 -5.28
C PHE A 413 -14.16 -9.39 -4.37
N SER A 414 -15.28 -8.80 -4.79
CA SER A 414 -16.59 -9.08 -4.20
C SER A 414 -17.07 -10.43 -4.70
N VAL A 415 -16.82 -11.49 -3.93
CA VAL A 415 -17.27 -12.86 -4.24
C VAL A 415 -18.80 -12.90 -4.39
N LYS A 416 -19.50 -12.17 -3.51
CA LYS A 416 -20.94 -11.92 -3.56
C LYS A 416 -21.21 -10.54 -2.96
N PRO A 417 -22.11 -9.71 -3.54
CA PRO A 417 -22.43 -8.40 -2.99
C PRO A 417 -22.81 -8.48 -1.50
N GLY A 418 -22.21 -7.62 -0.69
CA GLY A 418 -22.45 -7.56 0.75
C GLY A 418 -21.75 -8.65 1.58
N VAL A 419 -21.13 -9.65 0.97
CA VAL A 419 -20.34 -10.67 1.70
C VAL A 419 -18.92 -10.13 1.94
N PRO A 420 -18.43 -10.18 3.19
CA PRO A 420 -17.10 -9.68 3.51
C PRO A 420 -16.00 -10.62 3.00
N ASN A 421 -14.87 -10.02 2.60
CA ASN A 421 -13.62 -10.74 2.37
C ASN A 421 -12.88 -11.01 3.70
N ILE A 422 -11.66 -11.57 3.63
CA ILE A 422 -10.83 -11.88 4.81
C ILE A 422 -10.54 -10.65 5.71
N TYR A 423 -10.63 -9.43 5.17
CA TYR A 423 -10.44 -8.19 5.92
C TYR A 423 -11.74 -7.59 6.47
N GLY A 424 -12.87 -8.27 6.29
CA GLY A 424 -14.19 -7.74 6.64
C GLY A 424 -14.68 -6.65 5.69
N LEU A 425 -14.00 -6.44 4.56
CA LEU A 425 -14.43 -5.47 3.57
C LEU A 425 -15.54 -6.06 2.71
N ILE A 426 -16.63 -5.34 2.63
CA ILE A 426 -17.72 -5.64 1.70
C ILE A 426 -17.51 -4.90 0.38
N GLY A 427 -18.15 -5.37 -0.68
CA GLY A 427 -18.13 -4.73 -1.97
C GLY A 427 -19.39 -4.99 -2.79
N ALA A 428 -19.57 -4.17 -3.82
CA ALA A 428 -20.69 -4.23 -4.76
C ALA A 428 -20.27 -4.89 -6.10
N ALA A 429 -21.17 -4.82 -7.08
CA ALA A 429 -20.96 -5.34 -8.44
C ALA A 429 -19.73 -4.71 -9.15
N ALA A 430 -19.39 -3.46 -8.83
CA ALA A 430 -18.23 -2.77 -9.39
C ALA A 430 -16.93 -3.57 -9.21
N ASN A 431 -16.78 -4.29 -8.09
CA ASN A 431 -15.63 -5.14 -7.80
C ASN A 431 -15.95 -6.64 -7.96
N ALA A 432 -16.89 -7.02 -8.81
CA ALA A 432 -17.18 -8.42 -9.13
C ALA A 432 -16.04 -9.06 -9.91
N ILE A 433 -15.88 -10.39 -9.79
CA ILE A 433 -14.89 -11.17 -10.54
C ILE A 433 -15.23 -11.14 -12.04
N GLU A 434 -14.25 -10.77 -12.86
CA GLU A 434 -14.29 -10.86 -14.32
C GLU A 434 -12.91 -11.25 -14.86
N PRO A 435 -12.81 -12.05 -15.94
CA PRO A 435 -11.54 -12.43 -16.55
C PRO A 435 -10.68 -11.22 -16.92
N GLY A 436 -9.41 -11.20 -16.53
CA GLY A 436 -8.49 -10.10 -16.83
C GLY A 436 -8.64 -8.84 -15.99
N LYS A 437 -9.65 -8.75 -15.11
CA LYS A 437 -9.92 -7.62 -14.21
C LYS A 437 -8.93 -7.59 -13.06
N ARG A 438 -8.54 -6.39 -12.63
CA ARG A 438 -7.81 -6.16 -11.39
C ARG A 438 -8.78 -6.08 -10.20
N MET A 439 -8.46 -6.77 -9.12
CA MET A 439 -9.22 -6.69 -7.89
C MET A 439 -8.95 -5.36 -7.16
N LEU A 440 -9.99 -4.83 -6.50
CA LEU A 440 -9.91 -3.59 -5.72
C LEU A 440 -8.96 -3.75 -4.54
N SER A 441 -8.01 -2.84 -4.40
CA SER A 441 -7.08 -2.76 -3.28
C SER A 441 -7.46 -1.68 -2.27
N SER A 442 -6.78 -1.70 -1.11
CA SER A 442 -6.78 -0.59 -0.13
C SER A 442 -5.38 -0.01 0.12
N ILE A 443 -4.37 -0.42 -0.67
CA ILE A 443 -3.01 0.13 -0.54
C ILE A 443 -3.02 1.64 -0.82
N THR A 444 -2.28 2.39 -0.01
CA THR A 444 -2.33 3.86 -0.02
C THR A 444 -0.93 4.48 0.10
N PRO A 445 0.03 4.12 -0.78
CA PRO A 445 1.28 4.86 -0.81
C PRO A 445 1.00 6.31 -1.17
N THR A 446 1.57 7.27 -0.39
CA THR A 446 1.15 8.67 -0.45
C THR A 446 2.35 9.60 -0.30
N PHE A 447 2.33 10.71 -1.04
CA PHE A 447 3.12 11.91 -0.76
C PHE A 447 2.20 12.99 -0.21
N VAL A 448 2.65 13.69 0.83
CA VAL A 448 2.00 14.87 1.39
C VAL A 448 2.98 16.02 1.27
N GLU A 449 2.64 17.06 0.53
CA GLU A 449 3.54 18.17 0.17
C GLU A 449 2.97 19.52 0.57
N SER A 450 3.84 20.44 0.98
CA SER A 450 3.51 21.84 1.22
C SER A 450 4.77 22.71 1.08
N PRO A 451 4.69 24.05 1.14
CA PRO A 451 5.88 24.91 1.13
C PRO A 451 6.90 24.61 2.24
N ARG A 452 6.50 23.93 3.32
CA ARG A 452 7.43 23.52 4.40
C ARG A 452 8.21 22.24 4.10
N GLY A 453 7.90 21.52 3.01
CA GLY A 453 8.53 20.26 2.62
C GLY A 453 7.51 19.17 2.33
N TYR A 454 7.93 17.91 2.43
CA TYR A 454 7.07 16.76 2.10
C TYR A 454 7.28 15.57 3.04
N MET A 455 6.28 14.69 3.03
CA MET A 455 6.30 13.37 3.67
C MET A 455 6.02 12.29 2.62
N ILE A 456 6.78 11.21 2.66
CA ILE A 456 6.57 9.95 1.94
C ILE A 456 6.05 8.96 2.97
N VAL A 457 4.89 8.34 2.74
CA VAL A 457 4.23 7.51 3.76
C VAL A 457 3.37 6.41 3.18
N GLY A 458 3.26 5.32 3.91
CA GLY A 458 2.29 4.26 3.73
C GLY A 458 2.42 3.20 4.83
N SER A 459 1.57 2.19 4.77
CA SER A 459 1.49 1.15 5.79
C SER A 459 0.98 -0.16 5.19
N PRO A 460 1.34 -1.32 5.73
CA PRO A 460 0.57 -2.56 5.59
C PRO A 460 -0.70 -2.51 6.44
N GLY A 461 -1.64 -3.47 6.23
CA GLY A 461 -2.76 -3.63 7.17
C GLY A 461 -4.13 -3.90 6.52
N GLY A 462 -4.20 -4.26 5.25
CA GLY A 462 -5.46 -4.56 4.56
C GLY A 462 -6.43 -3.38 4.62
N SER A 463 -7.63 -3.56 5.18
CA SER A 463 -8.64 -2.51 5.33
C SER A 463 -8.20 -1.30 6.16
N LEU A 464 -7.25 -1.49 7.06
CA LEU A 464 -6.76 -0.45 7.99
C LEU A 464 -5.88 0.60 7.30
N ILE A 465 -5.27 0.28 6.14
CA ILE A 465 -4.21 1.06 5.50
C ILE A 465 -4.63 2.52 5.29
N THR A 466 -5.76 2.75 4.63
CA THR A 466 -6.20 4.13 4.30
C THR A 466 -6.46 4.96 5.56
N GLY A 467 -7.05 4.35 6.60
CA GLY A 467 -7.26 5.02 7.90
C GLY A 467 -5.94 5.41 8.58
N MET A 468 -4.91 4.55 8.52
CA MET A 468 -3.59 4.86 9.08
C MET A 468 -2.88 5.98 8.32
N VAL A 469 -2.96 5.98 6.98
CA VAL A 469 -2.39 7.06 6.16
C VAL A 469 -3.14 8.37 6.38
N LEU A 470 -4.47 8.32 6.57
CA LEU A 470 -5.27 9.49 6.98
C LEU A 470 -4.75 10.08 8.29
N LEU A 471 -4.59 9.26 9.34
CA LEU A 471 -4.06 9.71 10.63
C LEU A 471 -2.64 10.28 10.51
N ALA A 472 -1.76 9.62 9.73
CA ALA A 472 -0.40 10.11 9.48
C ALA A 472 -0.42 11.47 8.75
N THR A 473 -1.32 11.65 7.79
CA THR A 473 -1.50 12.91 7.05
C THR A 473 -1.96 14.03 7.99
N LEU A 474 -2.96 13.77 8.84
CA LEU A 474 -3.43 14.74 9.84
C LEU A 474 -2.32 15.13 10.82
N ASN A 475 -1.58 14.16 11.33
CA ASN A 475 -0.47 14.37 12.24
C ASN A 475 0.67 15.19 11.60
N TRP A 476 0.97 14.94 10.31
CA TRP A 476 1.95 15.74 9.58
C TRP A 476 1.49 17.19 9.38
N VAL A 477 0.22 17.39 9.04
CA VAL A 477 -0.39 18.73 8.92
C VAL A 477 -0.35 19.48 10.25
N ASP A 478 -0.54 18.77 11.36
CA ASP A 478 -0.43 19.33 12.73
C ASP A 478 1.03 19.57 13.19
N GLY A 479 2.03 19.23 12.36
CA GLY A 479 3.44 19.55 12.61
C GLY A 479 4.25 18.48 13.34
N MET A 480 3.73 17.25 13.47
CA MET A 480 4.47 16.16 14.10
C MET A 480 5.70 15.73 13.30
N SER A 481 6.75 15.32 13.99
CA SER A 481 7.94 14.70 13.40
C SER A 481 7.68 13.27 12.92
N ALA A 482 8.55 12.73 12.05
CA ALA A 482 8.44 11.36 11.55
C ALA A 482 8.32 10.34 12.70
N ALA A 483 9.13 10.46 13.74
CA ALA A 483 9.09 9.57 14.91
C ALA A 483 7.75 9.65 15.67
N GLN A 484 7.20 10.85 15.85
CA GLN A 484 5.90 11.03 16.49
C GLN A 484 4.76 10.45 15.64
N ILE A 485 4.80 10.63 14.31
CA ILE A 485 3.77 10.11 13.39
C ILE A 485 3.69 8.58 13.45
N VAL A 486 4.84 7.89 13.38
CA VAL A 486 4.83 6.42 13.39
C VAL A 486 4.45 5.84 14.76
N ALA A 487 4.79 6.55 15.86
CA ALA A 487 4.48 6.12 17.22
C ALA A 487 3.06 6.46 17.68
N ALA A 488 2.37 7.40 17.01
CA ALA A 488 1.06 7.87 17.43
C ALA A 488 0.04 6.72 17.55
N PRO A 489 -0.76 6.70 18.63
CA PRO A 489 -1.83 5.71 18.81
C PRO A 489 -2.91 5.82 17.73
N ARG A 490 -3.56 4.70 17.42
CA ARG A 490 -4.42 4.57 16.25
C ARG A 490 -5.86 4.23 16.59
N ILE A 491 -6.76 4.80 15.79
CA ILE A 491 -8.17 4.47 15.73
C ILE A 491 -8.53 4.07 14.29
N HIS A 492 -9.53 3.20 14.11
CA HIS A 492 -9.98 2.77 12.80
C HIS A 492 -11.46 2.43 12.78
N HIS A 493 -12.15 2.89 11.73
CA HIS A 493 -13.52 2.51 11.40
C HIS A 493 -13.60 2.22 9.90
N GLN A 494 -14.23 1.11 9.53
CA GLN A 494 -14.30 0.68 8.12
C GLN A 494 -15.73 0.51 7.57
N TYR A 495 -16.68 1.29 8.10
CA TYR A 495 -18.10 1.22 7.76
C TYR A 495 -18.76 -0.06 8.27
N GLN A 496 -18.36 -1.23 7.77
CA GLN A 496 -18.75 -2.54 8.26
C GLN A 496 -17.51 -3.37 8.61
N PRO A 497 -17.47 -4.01 9.80
CA PRO A 497 -18.47 -3.90 10.88
C PRO A 497 -18.56 -2.46 11.42
N ASP A 498 -19.76 -2.07 11.93
CA ASP A 498 -20.00 -0.75 12.51
C ASP A 498 -19.40 -0.62 13.91
N THR A 499 -18.09 -0.78 13.98
CA THR A 499 -17.30 -0.82 15.23
C THR A 499 -16.04 0.02 15.07
N LEU A 500 -15.79 0.91 16.02
CA LEU A 500 -14.53 1.61 16.17
C LEU A 500 -13.49 0.68 16.80
N THR A 501 -12.47 0.31 16.06
CA THR A 501 -11.30 -0.38 16.59
C THR A 501 -10.24 0.65 17.00
N TYR A 502 -9.65 0.51 18.20
CA TYR A 502 -8.65 1.43 18.70
C TYR A 502 -7.55 0.74 19.51
N GLU A 503 -6.34 1.30 19.47
CA GLU A 503 -5.22 0.86 20.33
C GLU A 503 -5.45 1.37 21.76
N THR A 504 -5.01 0.59 22.75
CA THR A 504 -5.29 0.85 24.16
C THR A 504 -4.97 2.30 24.59
N ASP A 505 -3.87 2.88 24.07
CA ASP A 505 -3.44 4.23 24.39
C ASP A 505 -4.07 5.32 23.49
N ALA A 506 -4.95 4.94 22.57
CA ALA A 506 -5.55 5.89 21.63
C ALA A 506 -6.71 6.68 22.22
N LEU A 507 -7.35 6.15 23.27
CA LEU A 507 -8.49 6.76 23.96
C LEU A 507 -8.29 6.72 25.48
N THR A 508 -8.57 7.83 26.15
CA THR A 508 -8.70 7.86 27.61
C THR A 508 -10.03 7.22 28.05
N ALA A 509 -10.18 6.91 29.33
CA ALA A 509 -11.43 6.36 29.88
C ALA A 509 -12.63 7.29 29.63
N ASP A 510 -12.43 8.61 29.80
CA ASP A 510 -13.46 9.62 29.57
C ASP A 510 -13.85 9.72 28.08
N GLU A 511 -12.87 9.63 27.18
CA GLU A 511 -13.12 9.60 25.72
C GLU A 511 -13.89 8.34 25.31
N VAL A 512 -13.58 7.18 25.88
CA VAL A 512 -14.31 5.92 25.67
C VAL A 512 -15.76 6.09 26.15
N ALA A 513 -15.97 6.64 27.34
CA ALA A 513 -17.31 6.86 27.91
C ALA A 513 -18.13 7.80 27.02
N GLU A 514 -17.54 8.92 26.59
CA GLU A 514 -18.22 9.91 25.75
C GLU A 514 -18.51 9.40 24.33
N LEU A 515 -17.57 8.67 23.69
CA LEU A 515 -17.81 8.07 22.37
C LEU A 515 -18.92 7.00 22.45
N LYS A 516 -18.97 6.19 23.52
CA LYS A 516 -20.10 5.27 23.76
C LYS A 516 -21.42 6.02 23.97
N ARG A 517 -21.41 7.12 24.73
CA ARG A 517 -22.59 7.97 24.91
C ARG A 517 -23.11 8.53 23.59
N ARG A 518 -22.20 8.88 22.66
CA ARG A 518 -22.54 9.29 21.29
C ARG A 518 -23.02 8.12 20.41
N GLY A 519 -22.97 6.88 20.89
CA GLY A 519 -23.50 5.71 20.17
C GLY A 519 -22.47 4.98 19.31
N HIS A 520 -21.17 5.23 19.49
CA HIS A 520 -20.14 4.38 18.86
C HIS A 520 -20.03 3.03 19.58
N ASP A 521 -19.97 1.94 18.82
CA ASP A 521 -19.47 0.65 19.33
C ASP A 521 -17.94 0.64 19.31
N LEU A 522 -17.29 0.21 20.40
CA LEU A 522 -15.86 0.32 20.59
C LEU A 522 -15.22 -1.03 20.91
N ARG A 523 -14.14 -1.34 20.19
CA ARG A 523 -13.34 -2.54 20.41
C ARG A 523 -11.86 -2.19 20.53
N THR A 524 -11.23 -2.61 21.62
CA THR A 524 -9.77 -2.47 21.80
C THR A 524 -9.00 -3.50 20.96
N ARG A 525 -7.79 -3.14 20.59
CA ARG A 525 -6.80 -4.01 19.94
C ARG A 525 -5.41 -3.60 20.43
N ASP A 526 -4.50 -4.57 20.62
CA ASP A 526 -3.16 -4.30 21.15
C ASP A 526 -2.36 -3.36 20.24
N SER A 527 -2.33 -3.64 18.94
CA SER A 527 -1.67 -2.78 17.95
C SER A 527 -2.10 -3.13 16.52
N PHE A 528 -1.94 -2.17 15.60
CA PHE A 528 -2.11 -2.42 14.17
C PHE A 528 -1.29 -1.48 13.29
N GLY A 529 -0.89 -2.00 12.12
CA GLY A 529 -0.11 -1.29 11.11
C GLY A 529 1.39 -1.36 11.32
N ASN A 530 2.11 -0.76 10.39
CA ASN A 530 3.57 -0.66 10.35
C ASN A 530 3.96 0.48 9.40
N LEU A 531 3.73 1.74 9.83
CA LEU A 531 4.01 2.94 9.03
C LEU A 531 5.51 3.05 8.72
N GLN A 532 5.84 3.39 7.49
CA GLN A 532 7.19 3.74 7.07
C GLN A 532 7.17 5.18 6.56
N VAL A 533 7.93 6.05 7.18
CA VAL A 533 7.88 7.49 6.94
C VAL A 533 9.25 8.04 6.61
N VAL A 534 9.34 8.83 5.51
CA VAL A 534 10.48 9.70 5.21
C VAL A 534 9.95 11.12 5.05
N MET A 535 10.62 12.10 5.64
CA MET A 535 10.24 13.51 5.59
C MET A 535 11.42 14.37 5.16
N PHE A 536 11.12 15.41 4.42
CA PHE A 536 12.04 16.48 4.04
C PHE A 536 11.50 17.82 4.52
N ASP A 537 12.36 18.61 5.14
CA ASP A 537 12.08 19.99 5.55
C ASP A 537 12.72 20.97 4.58
N ALA A 538 11.92 21.75 3.86
CA ALA A 538 12.38 22.63 2.79
C ALA A 538 13.18 23.84 3.33
N ALA A 539 12.89 24.30 4.54
CA ALA A 539 13.56 25.46 5.13
C ALA A 539 15.01 25.12 5.52
N THR A 540 15.23 23.93 6.05
CA THR A 540 16.53 23.49 6.55
C THR A 540 17.29 22.57 5.60
N GLY A 541 16.62 21.94 4.63
CA GLY A 541 17.15 20.86 3.79
C GLY A 541 17.32 19.54 4.56
N LYS A 542 16.78 19.45 5.78
CA LYS A 542 16.93 18.29 6.65
C LYS A 542 16.00 17.17 6.20
N VAL A 543 16.57 15.97 6.08
CA VAL A 543 15.84 14.72 5.92
C VAL A 543 15.68 14.04 7.28
N SER A 544 14.52 13.44 7.52
CA SER A 544 14.27 12.58 8.68
C SER A 544 13.47 11.35 8.24
N SER A 545 13.66 10.24 8.92
CA SER A 545 12.97 8.99 8.62
C SER A 545 12.62 8.25 9.89
N ALA A 546 11.53 7.49 9.86
CA ALA A 546 11.10 6.65 10.98
C ALA A 546 10.39 5.39 10.47
N SER A 547 10.68 4.27 11.11
CA SER A 547 9.93 3.02 11.00
C SER A 547 9.07 2.83 12.24
N ASP A 548 7.91 2.24 12.07
CA ASP A 548 6.92 2.00 13.11
C ASP A 548 7.48 1.11 14.24
N PRO A 549 7.39 1.53 15.51
CA PRO A 549 7.86 0.73 16.63
C PRO A 549 7.06 -0.57 16.87
N ARG A 550 5.90 -0.74 16.20
CA ARG A 550 5.10 -1.97 16.25
C ARG A 550 5.69 -3.09 15.38
N GLY A 551 6.58 -2.75 14.47
CA GLY A 551 7.33 -3.68 13.62
C GLY A 551 8.78 -3.85 14.06
N ILE A 552 9.55 -4.59 13.25
CA ILE A 552 11.00 -4.75 13.41
C ILE A 552 11.79 -3.91 12.38
N GLY A 553 11.06 -3.10 11.61
CA GLY A 553 11.63 -2.28 10.55
C GLY A 553 12.64 -1.26 11.04
N THR A 554 13.38 -0.70 10.08
CA THR A 554 14.34 0.38 10.36
C THR A 554 14.16 1.51 9.37
N ALA A 555 14.59 2.68 9.82
CA ALA A 555 14.72 3.86 8.98
C ALA A 555 16.12 4.44 9.16
N GLY A 556 16.76 4.85 8.05
CA GLY A 556 18.12 5.38 8.04
C GLY A 556 18.29 6.51 7.05
N LEU A 557 19.31 7.35 7.33
CA LEU A 557 19.83 8.38 6.41
C LEU A 557 21.15 7.89 5.83
N TYR A 558 21.41 8.17 4.55
CA TYR A 558 22.52 7.62 3.81
C TYR A 558 23.24 8.66 2.92
#